data_ee8c42ef76a1421db9150ebf1d0b9e12
#
_entry.id   ee8c42ef76a1421db9150ebf1d0b9e12
#
_cell.length_a   1.000
_cell.length_b   1.000
_cell.length_c   1.000
_cell.angle_alpha   90.00
_cell.angle_beta   90.00
_cell.angle_gamma   90.00
#
_symmetry.space_group_name_H-M   'P 1'
#
loop_
_entity.id
_entity.type
_entity.pdbx_description
1 polymer ?
#
loop_
_entity_poly.entity_id
_entity_poly.type
_entity_poly.pdbx_seq_one_letter_code
_entity_poly.pdbx_strand_id
1 'polypeptide(L)' 'TGVEATRLFLQGMIEHHNGAIMMAEMALSNGQNPDVLELAQQVIDGQKAEVTTMQEILDSL' A
#
# COMPACT_ATOMS: atom_id res chain seq x y z
N THR A 1 15.17 -9.08 18.41
CA THR A 1 16.25 -8.24 17.87
C THR A 1 15.70 -7.07 17.06
N GLY A 2 16.57 -6.10 16.77
CA GLY A 2 16.20 -4.96 15.92
C GLY A 2 15.81 -5.38 14.51
N VAL A 3 16.46 -6.41 13.97
CA VAL A 3 16.15 -6.95 12.63
C VAL A 3 14.75 -7.59 12.63
N GLU A 4 14.42 -8.34 13.66
CA GLU A 4 13.10 -8.97 13.75
C GLU A 4 11.99 -7.93 13.89
N ALA A 5 12.21 -6.89 14.71
CA ALA A 5 11.24 -5.80 14.85
C ALA A 5 11.04 -5.06 13.54
N THR A 6 12.12 -4.80 12.81
CA THR A 6 12.07 -4.16 11.49
C THR A 6 11.28 -5.01 10.49
N ARG A 7 11.56 -6.31 10.47
CA ARG A 7 10.85 -7.25 9.59
C ARG A 7 9.35 -7.26 9.87
N LEU A 8 8.96 -7.36 11.13
CA LEU A 8 7.55 -7.38 11.52
C LEU A 8 6.85 -6.07 11.16
N PHE A 9 7.53 -4.94 11.39
CA PHE A 9 6.98 -3.63 11.02
C PHE A 9 6.72 -3.55 9.51
N LEU A 10 7.71 -3.92 8.70
CA LEU A 10 7.59 -3.83 7.24
C LEU A 10 6.53 -4.79 6.70
N GLN A 11 6.49 -6.01 7.20
CA GLN A 11 5.47 -6.99 6.79
C GLN A 11 4.07 -6.50 7.13
N GLY A 12 3.88 -5.95 8.33
CA GLY A 12 2.60 -5.42 8.75
C GLY A 12 2.16 -4.21 7.91
N MET A 13 3.10 -3.32 7.61
CA MET A 13 2.82 -2.13 6.79
C MET A 13 2.51 -2.51 5.34
N ILE A 14 3.19 -3.49 4.78
CA ILE A 14 2.90 -3.99 3.43
C ILE A 14 1.47 -4.54 3.39
N GLU A 15 1.10 -5.35 4.35
CA GLU A 15 -0.26 -5.89 4.44
C GLU A 15 -1.30 -4.78 4.55
N HIS A 16 -1.04 -3.78 5.38
CA HIS A 16 -1.92 -2.63 5.56
C HIS A 16 -2.07 -1.85 4.23
N HIS A 17 -0.97 -1.59 3.54
CA HIS A 17 -0.97 -0.89 2.26
C HIS A 17 -1.72 -1.68 1.18
N ASN A 18 -1.56 -2.99 1.13
CA ASN A 18 -2.29 -3.83 0.19
C ASN A 18 -3.79 -3.78 0.44
N GLY A 19 -4.21 -3.69 1.70
CA GLY A 19 -5.62 -3.48 2.05
C GLY A 19 -6.16 -2.16 1.53
N ALA A 20 -5.39 -1.07 1.68
CA ALA A 20 -5.77 0.24 1.17
C ALA A 20 -5.85 0.25 -0.37
N ILE A 21 -4.92 -0.44 -1.04
CA ILE A 21 -4.94 -0.58 -2.51
C ILE A 21 -6.22 -1.30 -2.95
N MET A 22 -6.60 -2.39 -2.28
CA MET A 22 -7.83 -3.12 -2.60
C MET A 22 -9.07 -2.24 -2.45
N MET A 23 -9.16 -1.47 -1.36
CA MET A 23 -10.28 -0.55 -1.14
C MET A 23 -10.35 0.52 -2.22
N ALA A 24 -9.20 1.07 -2.61
CA ALA A 24 -9.12 2.09 -3.66
C ALA A 24 -9.51 1.51 -5.03
N GLU A 25 -9.10 0.28 -5.33
CA GLU A 25 -9.51 -0.41 -6.55
C GLU A 25 -11.02 -0.65 -6.60
N MET A 26 -11.64 -0.98 -5.47
CA MET A 26 -13.08 -1.10 -5.38
C MET A 26 -13.77 0.24 -5.62
N ALA A 27 -13.22 1.33 -5.12
CA ALA A 27 -13.76 2.67 -5.37
C ALA A 27 -13.68 3.03 -6.85
N LEU A 28 -12.57 2.68 -7.53
CA LEU A 28 -12.45 2.89 -8.98
C LEU A 28 -13.48 2.10 -9.77
N SER A 29 -13.74 0.86 -9.38
CA SER A 29 -14.67 -0.03 -10.09
C SER A 29 -16.13 0.36 -9.90
N ASN A 30 -16.48 0.88 -8.72
CA ASN A 30 -17.88 1.10 -8.32
C ASN A 30 -18.23 2.56 -8.04
N GLY A 31 -17.24 3.43 -7.90
CA GLY A 31 -17.45 4.83 -7.60
C GLY A 31 -17.90 5.61 -8.83
N GLN A 32 -18.59 6.72 -8.59
CA GLN A 32 -19.09 7.58 -9.67
C GLN A 32 -18.59 9.02 -9.55
N ASN A 33 -18.22 9.46 -8.34
CA ASN A 33 -17.75 10.82 -8.11
C ASN A 33 -16.33 10.98 -8.68
N PRO A 34 -16.12 11.91 -9.64
CA PRO A 34 -14.81 12.08 -10.29
C PRO A 34 -13.68 12.41 -9.32
N ASP A 35 -13.95 13.18 -8.29
CA ASP A 35 -12.94 13.57 -7.30
C ASP A 35 -12.50 12.35 -6.46
N VAL A 36 -13.45 11.48 -6.13
CA VAL A 36 -13.15 10.25 -5.40
C VAL A 36 -12.37 9.28 -6.28
N LEU A 37 -12.72 9.16 -7.55
CA LEU A 37 -11.99 8.32 -8.49
C LEU A 37 -10.53 8.78 -8.65
N GLU A 38 -10.31 10.08 -8.74
CA GLU A 38 -8.96 10.65 -8.81
C GLU A 38 -8.18 10.35 -7.53
N LEU A 39 -8.81 10.56 -6.36
CA LEU A 39 -8.18 10.27 -5.08
C LEU A 39 -7.83 8.78 -4.95
N ALA A 40 -8.73 7.90 -5.37
CA ALA A 40 -8.50 6.45 -5.34
C ALA A 40 -7.30 6.07 -6.20
N GLN A 41 -7.15 6.68 -7.38
CA GLN A 41 -5.99 6.41 -8.23
C GLN A 41 -4.69 6.90 -7.58
N GLN A 42 -4.70 8.06 -6.94
CA GLN A 42 -3.54 8.58 -6.23
C GLN A 42 -3.15 7.66 -5.07
N VAL A 43 -4.13 7.13 -4.34
CA VAL A 43 -3.88 6.17 -3.25
C VAL A 43 -3.22 4.91 -3.80
N ILE A 44 -3.74 4.36 -4.88
CA ILE A 44 -3.17 3.15 -5.51
C ILE A 44 -1.71 3.40 -5.89
N ASP A 45 -1.43 4.48 -6.61
CA ASP A 45 -0.09 4.77 -7.10
C ASP A 45 0.90 5.00 -5.95
N GLY A 46 0.51 5.78 -4.94
CA GLY A 46 1.35 6.06 -3.78
C GLY A 46 1.58 4.84 -2.90
N GLN A 47 0.54 4.05 -2.64
CA GLN A 47 0.66 2.85 -1.81
C GLN A 47 1.49 1.76 -2.50
N LYS A 48 1.34 1.58 -3.81
CA LYS A 48 2.17 0.63 -4.57
C LYS A 48 3.64 1.01 -4.54
N ALA A 49 3.96 2.30 -4.68
CA ALA A 49 5.34 2.77 -4.60
C ALA A 49 5.93 2.49 -3.22
N GLU A 50 5.17 2.71 -2.14
CA GLU A 50 5.62 2.43 -0.78
C GLU A 50 5.80 0.93 -0.54
N VAL A 51 4.91 0.08 -1.06
CA VAL A 51 5.06 -1.38 -0.96
C VAL A 51 6.35 -1.83 -1.63
N THR A 52 6.66 -1.29 -2.81
CA THR A 52 7.91 -1.61 -3.51
C THR A 52 9.12 -1.26 -2.66
N THR A 53 9.14 -0.06 -2.08
CA THR A 53 10.22 0.38 -1.20
C THR A 53 10.36 -0.51 0.02
N MET A 54 9.26 -0.83 0.69
CA MET A 54 9.29 -1.70 1.87
C MET A 54 9.74 -3.11 1.54
N GLN A 55 9.34 -3.64 0.38
CA GLN A 55 9.76 -4.97 -0.05
C GLN A 55 11.25 -5.00 -0.35
N GLU A 56 11.80 -3.95 -0.96
CA GLU A 56 13.24 -3.83 -1.21
C GLU A 56 14.03 -3.84 0.09
N ILE A 57 13.54 -3.13 1.11
CA ILE A 57 14.19 -3.12 2.43
C ILE A 57 14.14 -4.51 3.04
N LEU A 58 12.97 -5.17 3.00
CA LEU A 58 12.82 -6.55 3.50
C LEU A 58 13.80 -7.51 2.84
N ASP A 59 13.92 -7.42 1.52
CA ASP A 59 14.78 -8.31 0.75
C ASP A 59 16.25 -8.10 1.09
N SER A 60 16.62 -6.94 1.62
CA SER A 60 18.00 -6.61 2.00
C SER A 60 18.36 -6.96 3.46
N LEU A 61 17.39 -7.41 4.25
CA LEU A 61 17.62 -7.75 5.66
C LEU A 61 18.36 -9.06 5.85
#